data_12f493c1872a2396438627e7f12357da
#
_entry.id   12f493c1872a2396438627e7f12357da
#
_cell.length_a   1.000
_cell.length_b   1.000
_cell.length_c   1.000
_cell.angle_alpha   90.00
_cell.angle_beta   90.00
_cell.angle_gamma   90.00
#
_symmetry.space_group_name_H-M   'P 1'
#
loop_
_entity.id
_entity.type
_entity.pdbx_description
1 polymer ?
#
loop_
_entity_poly.entity_id
_entity_poly.type
_entity_poly.pdbx_seq_one_letter_code
_entity_poly.pdbx_strand_id
1 'polypeptide(L)'
;MKQRLNQAQGQEAALALGIQAAYLAAGASTDYFPSVVVGAELIDNKSKAVLYREAYHYGYNNGSKDIVHIEAAADCKFKDIDALTANIEKTRACLTASIELLVSQLVSDLKR
;
A
#
# COMPACT_ATOMS: atom_id res chain seq x y z
N MET A 1 -8.13 -6.63 14.83
CA MET A 1 -6.77 -6.23 15.02
C MET A 1 -6.42 -5.58 16.35
N LYS A 2 -7.36 -4.98 17.02
CA LYS A 2 -7.21 -4.60 18.42
C LYS A 2 -6.71 -5.79 19.26
N GLN A 3 -7.19 -6.99 18.94
CA GLN A 3 -6.76 -8.23 19.55
C GLN A 3 -5.26 -8.49 19.34
N ARG A 4 -4.74 -8.16 18.18
CA ARG A 4 -3.33 -8.39 17.84
C ARG A 4 -2.42 -7.42 18.59
N LEU A 5 -2.87 -6.19 18.75
CA LEU A 5 -2.17 -5.22 19.58
C LEU A 5 -2.17 -5.66 21.04
N ASN A 6 -3.28 -6.22 21.53
CA ASN A 6 -3.37 -6.74 22.90
C ASN A 6 -2.41 -7.91 23.12
N GLN A 7 -2.17 -8.73 22.10
CA GLN A 7 -1.20 -9.82 22.19
C GLN A 7 0.21 -9.31 22.39
N ALA A 8 0.52 -8.12 21.90
CA ALA A 8 1.81 -7.50 22.08
C ALA A 8 1.90 -6.68 23.37
N GLN A 9 0.81 -6.52 24.10
CA GLN A 9 0.76 -5.72 25.32
C GLN A 9 1.64 -6.33 26.40
N GLY A 10 2.48 -5.50 27.01
CA GLY A 10 3.45 -5.95 28.01
C GLY A 10 4.72 -6.51 27.44
N GLN A 11 4.83 -6.59 26.13
CA GLN A 11 6.03 -7.04 25.41
C GLN A 11 6.46 -5.99 24.41
N GLU A 12 7.73 -5.92 24.14
CA GLU A 12 8.21 -5.08 23.04
C GLU A 12 7.85 -5.75 21.71
N ALA A 13 7.22 -4.98 20.82
CA ALA A 13 6.89 -5.43 19.49
C ALA A 13 7.30 -4.36 18.48
N ALA A 14 7.62 -4.80 17.27
CA ALA A 14 7.97 -3.91 16.19
C ALA A 14 6.98 -4.03 15.05
N LEU A 15 6.56 -2.89 14.51
CA LEU A 15 5.77 -2.84 13.29
C LEU A 15 6.72 -2.51 12.15
N ALA A 16 6.99 -3.49 11.29
CA ALA A 16 7.85 -3.31 10.12
C ALA A 16 6.99 -3.01 8.90
N LEU A 17 7.31 -1.92 8.20
CA LEU A 17 6.60 -1.50 7.02
C LEU A 17 7.53 -1.49 5.82
N GLY A 18 7.06 -2.04 4.69
CA GLY A 18 7.73 -1.92 3.41
C GLY A 18 6.80 -1.21 2.43
N ILE A 19 7.32 -0.21 1.72
CA ILE A 19 6.53 0.56 0.77
C ILE A 19 7.25 0.55 -0.57
N GLN A 20 6.51 0.19 -1.63
CA GLN A 20 6.98 0.32 -3.01
C GLN A 20 5.96 1.14 -3.79
N ALA A 21 6.44 2.13 -4.53
CA ALA A 21 5.57 3.01 -5.30
C ALA A 21 6.17 3.23 -6.69
N ALA A 22 5.34 3.13 -7.71
CA ALA A 22 5.76 3.34 -9.10
C ALA A 22 4.55 3.68 -9.96
N TYR A 23 4.80 4.22 -11.15
CA TYR A 23 3.80 4.28 -12.20
C TYR A 23 4.10 3.19 -13.21
N LEU A 24 3.11 2.39 -13.52
CA LEU A 24 3.23 1.24 -14.40
C LEU A 24 2.24 1.34 -15.56
N ALA A 25 2.63 0.77 -16.70
CA ALA A 25 1.74 0.58 -17.83
C ALA A 25 1.51 -0.92 -18.01
N ALA A 26 0.24 -1.31 -18.18
CA ALA A 26 -0.11 -2.72 -18.33
C ALA A 26 0.20 -3.27 -19.74
N GLY A 27 0.52 -2.38 -20.69
CA GLY A 27 0.87 -2.76 -22.05
C GLY A 27 1.25 -1.52 -22.86
N ALA A 28 1.74 -1.73 -24.08
CA ALA A 28 2.31 -0.66 -24.89
C ALA A 28 1.32 0.46 -25.25
N SER A 29 0.03 0.16 -25.25
CA SER A 29 -1.01 1.12 -25.63
C SER A 29 -1.92 1.50 -24.47
N THR A 30 -1.52 1.17 -23.23
CA THR A 30 -2.34 1.46 -22.06
C THR A 30 -1.81 2.66 -21.30
N ASP A 31 -2.70 3.26 -20.51
CA ASP A 31 -2.36 4.39 -19.64
C ASP A 31 -1.38 3.97 -18.55
N TYR A 32 -0.65 4.94 -18.02
CA TYR A 32 0.19 4.77 -16.84
C TYR A 32 -0.67 4.92 -15.59
N PHE A 33 -0.57 3.97 -14.68
CA PHE A 33 -1.32 3.93 -13.42
C PHE A 33 -0.36 4.00 -12.24
N PRO A 34 -0.77 4.65 -11.13
CA PRO A 34 0.00 4.50 -9.90
C PRO A 34 -0.15 3.06 -9.38
N SER A 35 0.95 2.51 -8.91
CA SER A 35 0.97 1.20 -8.26
C SER A 35 1.74 1.33 -6.97
N VAL A 36 1.05 1.16 -5.84
CA VAL A 36 1.65 1.29 -4.52
C VAL A 36 1.34 0.03 -3.72
N VAL A 37 2.37 -0.55 -3.14
CA VAL A 37 2.22 -1.72 -2.27
C VAL A 37 2.76 -1.34 -0.89
N VAL A 38 1.95 -1.61 0.13
CA VAL A 38 2.36 -1.47 1.52
C VAL A 38 2.27 -2.85 2.16
N GLY A 39 3.41 -3.37 2.61
CA GLY A 39 3.47 -4.59 3.40
C GLY A 39 3.69 -4.26 4.86
N ALA A 40 3.02 -4.97 5.76
CA ALA A 40 3.12 -4.72 7.18
C ALA A 40 3.28 -6.03 7.95
N GLU A 41 4.20 -6.04 8.91
CA GLU A 41 4.38 -7.16 9.83
C GLU A 41 4.50 -6.62 11.25
N LEU A 42 3.74 -7.19 12.18
CA LEU A 42 3.89 -6.94 13.60
C LEU A 42 4.66 -8.12 14.19
N ILE A 43 5.82 -7.85 14.77
CA ILE A 43 6.76 -8.87 15.22
C ILE A 43 7.00 -8.72 16.70
N ASP A 44 6.87 -9.84 17.46
CA ASP A 44 7.23 -9.90 18.87
C ASP A 44 8.76 -9.87 18.97
N ASN A 45 9.31 -8.88 19.66
CA ASN A 45 10.76 -8.72 19.80
C ASN A 45 11.42 -9.84 20.61
N LYS A 46 10.70 -10.46 21.51
CA LYS A 46 11.23 -11.55 22.34
C LYS A 46 11.33 -12.85 21.57
N SER A 47 10.20 -13.31 21.04
CA SER A 47 10.11 -14.61 20.36
C SER A 47 10.43 -14.54 18.87
N LYS A 48 10.44 -13.30 18.30
CA LYS A 48 10.55 -13.07 16.87
C LYS A 48 9.39 -13.65 16.06
N ALA A 49 8.30 -13.98 16.75
CA ALA A 49 7.10 -14.47 16.09
C ALA A 49 6.39 -13.34 15.36
N VAL A 50 5.87 -13.64 14.17
CA VAL A 50 5.03 -12.70 13.42
C VAL A 50 3.61 -12.79 13.98
N LEU A 51 3.16 -11.71 14.63
CA LEU A 51 1.83 -11.64 15.23
C LEU A 51 0.77 -11.23 14.22
N TYR A 52 1.17 -10.52 13.17
CA TYR A 52 0.29 -10.04 12.11
C TYR A 52 1.10 -9.76 10.87
N ARG A 53 0.53 -10.11 9.72
CA ARG A 53 1.11 -9.82 8.42
C ARG A 53 0.01 -9.51 7.43
N GLU A 54 0.16 -8.43 6.68
CA GLU A 54 -0.80 -8.06 5.65
C GLU A 54 -0.11 -7.26 4.55
N ALA A 55 -0.66 -7.32 3.35
CA ALA A 55 -0.19 -6.53 2.22
C ALA A 55 -1.37 -5.81 1.58
N TYR A 56 -1.15 -4.58 1.17
CA TYR A 56 -2.15 -3.70 0.58
C TYR A 56 -1.63 -3.18 -0.75
N HIS A 57 -2.50 -3.14 -1.75
CA HIS A 57 -2.15 -2.68 -3.08
C HIS A 57 -3.17 -1.64 -3.56
N TYR A 58 -2.65 -0.52 -4.05
CA TYR A 58 -3.44 0.51 -4.72
C TYR A 58 -2.98 0.58 -6.17
N GLY A 59 -3.94 0.50 -7.11
CA GLY A 59 -3.60 0.62 -8.52
C GLY A 59 -4.36 -0.34 -9.39
N TYR A 60 -3.67 -0.93 -10.36
CA TYR A 60 -4.26 -1.88 -11.28
C TYR A 60 -4.43 -3.25 -10.61
N ASN A 61 -5.61 -3.83 -10.73
CA ASN A 61 -5.91 -5.14 -10.13
C ASN A 61 -5.26 -6.24 -10.97
N ASN A 62 -4.29 -6.92 -10.40
CA ASN A 62 -3.59 -8.02 -11.06
C ASN A 62 -4.18 -9.40 -10.78
N GLY A 63 -5.32 -9.46 -10.08
CA GLY A 63 -5.99 -10.70 -9.75
C GLY A 63 -5.48 -11.43 -8.53
N SER A 64 -4.51 -10.87 -7.81
CA SER A 64 -4.01 -11.48 -6.59
C SER A 64 -5.10 -11.49 -5.51
N LYS A 65 -5.28 -12.63 -4.85
CA LYS A 65 -6.31 -12.80 -3.82
C LYS A 65 -5.76 -12.64 -2.40
N ASP A 66 -4.44 -12.59 -2.26
CA ASP A 66 -3.79 -12.55 -0.95
C ASP A 66 -3.47 -11.14 -0.52
N ILE A 67 -3.87 -10.15 -1.30
CA ILE A 67 -3.56 -8.74 -1.09
C ILE A 67 -4.86 -7.95 -1.05
N VAL A 68 -5.00 -7.08 -0.05
CA VAL A 68 -6.13 -6.14 0.00
C VAL A 68 -5.92 -5.12 -1.12
N HIS A 69 -6.87 -5.02 -2.04
CA HIS A 69 -6.74 -4.20 -3.23
C HIS A 69 -7.67 -3.00 -3.19
N ILE A 70 -7.14 -1.84 -3.58
CA ILE A 70 -7.90 -0.60 -3.76
C ILE A 70 -7.62 -0.09 -5.17
N GLU A 71 -8.68 0.16 -5.95
CA GLU A 71 -8.57 0.65 -7.31
C GLU A 71 -8.01 2.07 -7.37
N ALA A 72 -7.15 2.32 -8.36
CA ALA A 72 -6.60 3.64 -8.59
C ALA A 72 -7.70 4.61 -9.06
N ALA A 73 -7.64 5.86 -8.57
CA ALA A 73 -8.54 6.90 -9.02
C ALA A 73 -8.32 7.19 -10.51
N ALA A 74 -9.41 7.42 -11.24
CA ALA A 74 -9.34 7.62 -12.68
C ALA A 74 -8.51 8.85 -13.07
N ASP A 75 -8.54 9.89 -12.25
CA ASP A 75 -7.79 11.13 -12.51
C ASP A 75 -6.30 11.02 -12.21
N CYS A 76 -5.84 9.88 -11.69
CA CYS A 76 -4.43 9.61 -11.45
C CYS A 76 -3.76 8.84 -12.59
N LYS A 77 -4.47 8.58 -13.68
CA LYS A 77 -3.94 7.90 -14.86
C LYS A 77 -3.42 8.90 -15.86
N PHE A 78 -2.35 8.55 -16.56
CA PHE A 78 -1.77 9.38 -17.62
C PHE A 78 -1.60 8.54 -18.88
N LYS A 79 -1.91 9.14 -20.04
CA LYS A 79 -1.93 8.41 -21.31
C LYS A 79 -0.54 8.00 -21.80
N ASP A 80 0.50 8.72 -21.39
CA ASP A 80 1.88 8.43 -21.79
C ASP A 80 2.85 9.06 -20.79
N ILE A 81 4.14 8.78 -20.97
CA ILE A 81 5.19 9.27 -20.08
C ILE A 81 5.34 10.80 -20.14
N ASP A 82 5.06 11.40 -21.28
CA ASP A 82 5.13 12.86 -21.42
C ASP A 82 4.04 13.55 -20.61
N ALA A 83 2.83 13.03 -20.64
CA ALA A 83 1.73 13.55 -19.82
C ALA A 83 2.03 13.39 -18.32
N LEU A 84 2.63 12.27 -17.93
CA LEU A 84 3.00 12.00 -16.54
C LEU A 84 4.05 13.00 -16.05
N THR A 85 5.10 13.23 -16.83
CA THR A 85 6.17 14.16 -16.44
C THR A 85 5.73 15.62 -16.51
N ALA A 86 4.86 15.98 -17.46
CA ALA A 86 4.30 17.32 -17.54
C ALA A 86 3.41 17.67 -16.35
N ASN A 87 2.90 16.66 -15.64
CA ASN A 87 2.02 16.84 -14.48
C ASN A 87 2.67 16.30 -13.21
N ILE A 88 3.96 16.58 -13.01
CA ILE A 88 4.74 15.95 -11.93
C ILE A 88 4.15 16.21 -10.53
N GLU A 89 3.59 17.39 -10.30
CA GLU A 89 2.97 17.69 -9.00
C GLU A 89 1.72 16.84 -8.77
N LYS A 90 0.91 16.65 -9.79
CA LYS A 90 -0.26 15.76 -9.69
C LYS A 90 0.16 14.30 -9.52
N THR A 91 1.19 13.88 -10.24
CA THR A 91 1.77 12.54 -10.11
C THR A 91 2.22 12.29 -8.68
N ARG A 92 2.95 13.23 -8.10
CA ARG A 92 3.41 13.16 -6.72
C ARG A 92 2.25 13.13 -5.74
N ALA A 93 1.25 13.99 -5.95
CA ALA A 93 0.07 14.03 -5.11
C ALA A 93 -0.71 12.72 -5.15
N CYS A 94 -0.83 12.09 -6.33
CA CYS A 94 -1.49 10.81 -6.47
C CYS A 94 -0.77 9.69 -5.72
N LEU A 95 0.55 9.65 -5.80
CA LEU A 95 1.34 8.66 -5.07
C LEU A 95 1.21 8.86 -3.56
N THR A 96 1.31 10.10 -3.10
CA THR A 96 1.16 10.43 -1.68
C THR A 96 -0.22 10.03 -1.16
N ALA A 97 -1.28 10.39 -1.88
CA ALA A 97 -2.65 10.04 -1.51
C ALA A 97 -2.86 8.53 -1.47
N SER A 98 -2.24 7.80 -2.40
CA SER A 98 -2.31 6.33 -2.44
C SER A 98 -1.70 5.71 -1.19
N ILE A 99 -0.52 6.19 -0.80
CA ILE A 99 0.17 5.71 0.40
C ILE A 99 -0.68 5.99 1.64
N GLU A 100 -1.21 7.20 1.76
CA GLU A 100 -2.06 7.57 2.90
C GLU A 100 -3.31 6.69 2.99
N LEU A 101 -3.92 6.39 1.85
CA LEU A 101 -5.10 5.55 1.79
C LEU A 101 -4.80 4.13 2.28
N LEU A 102 -3.69 3.55 1.82
CA LEU A 102 -3.28 2.20 2.23
C LEU A 102 -2.90 2.16 3.71
N VAL A 103 -2.19 3.17 4.20
CA VAL A 103 -1.81 3.25 5.61
C VAL A 103 -3.06 3.41 6.49
N SER A 104 -4.04 4.20 6.04
CA SER A 104 -5.31 4.34 6.76
C SER A 104 -6.06 3.02 6.85
N GLN A 105 -6.06 2.24 5.78
CA GLN A 105 -6.67 0.91 5.79
C GLN A 105 -5.93 -0.02 6.75
N LEU A 106 -4.61 0.01 6.74
CA LEU A 106 -3.79 -0.76 7.67
C LEU A 106 -4.13 -0.40 9.13
N VAL A 107 -4.15 0.89 9.45
CA VAL A 107 -4.46 1.35 10.81
C VAL A 107 -5.85 0.91 11.23
N SER A 108 -6.82 1.01 10.33
CA SER A 108 -8.19 0.55 10.58
C SER A 108 -8.21 -0.95 10.90
N ASP A 109 -7.47 -1.75 10.13
CA ASP A 109 -7.39 -3.20 10.33
C ASP A 109 -6.67 -3.55 11.64
N LEU A 110 -5.66 -2.74 12.02
CA LEU A 110 -4.96 -2.92 13.29
C LEU A 110 -5.87 -2.70 14.51
N LYS A 111 -6.90 -1.91 14.36
CA LYS A 111 -7.81 -1.56 15.47
C LYS A 111 -8.99 -2.50 15.63
N ARG A 112 -9.18 -3.45 14.73
CA ARG A 112 -10.28 -4.40 14.83
C ARG A 112 -10.06 -5.47 15.89
#